data_b53fcb7dc828f8dad3dbac4c8d7c9d7c
#
_entry.id   b53fcb7dc828f8dad3dbac4c8d7c9d7c
#
_cell.length_a   1.000
_cell.length_b   1.000
_cell.length_c   1.000
_cell.angle_alpha   90.00
_cell.angle_beta   90.00
_cell.angle_gamma   90.00
#
_symmetry.space_group_name_H-M   'P 1'
#
loop_
_entity.id
_entity.type
_entity.pdbx_description
1 polymer ?
#
loop_
_entity_poly.entity_id
_entity_poly.type
_entity_poly.pdbx_seq_one_letter_code
_entity_poly.pdbx_strand_id
1 'polypeptide(L)'
;MNDSTLDIKAFLDKDEQKDLLRLLTAGSVDDGKSTLIGRLLFDSKKLYEDQLDALERDSKRMGNAGDHIDYALLLDGLKAEREQGITIDVAYRYFSTNNRKFIIADTPGHEQYTRNMITGGSTANAAIILVDARTGVITQTRRHTYLISLLGIKHLVLAVNKMDLVDFDKAVFDKIVRDFEEFVAPLGIPDVTCIPLSALDGDNVVDKSERTPWYTGKCLLDYLETVPIDLDRNYDDFRYPVQYVLRPNLDFRGFCGKVASGVVRKGDTVMALPSRKTSKVKSIVTYEGEIEEAFPPLCVTITLEDEIDISRGEMIVKPDNLPTEDRNFEAMLVWMDEEAMDPNKQFYLKQTTNTTRARIDSIKYKVNVNTMEQSEVDHLELNEIGRVVFTTGKELLFDPYQKNKQTGSFILIDPITNNTSAVGMIIDRVDAKDMKHDAALATICLSDLGIDECHLEAIQKAADEVKRQGIVVKVKK
;
A
#
# COMPACT_ATOMS: atom_id res chain seq x y z
N MET A 1 -49.21 -2.03 -2.00
CA MET A 1 -48.14 -0.98 -1.89
C MET A 1 -46.92 -1.46 -1.12
N ASN A 2 -46.67 -2.74 -0.91
CA ASN A 2 -45.56 -3.21 -0.04
C ASN A 2 -44.49 -4.06 -0.73
N ASP A 3 -44.62 -4.38 -2.01
CA ASP A 3 -43.66 -5.29 -2.67
C ASP A 3 -42.39 -4.57 -3.17
N SER A 4 -42.54 -3.35 -3.67
CA SER A 4 -41.40 -2.60 -4.20
C SER A 4 -40.46 -2.06 -3.13
N THR A 5 -40.93 -1.74 -1.92
CA THR A 5 -40.12 -1.24 -0.80
C THR A 5 -39.31 -2.34 -0.11
N LEU A 6 -39.83 -3.57 -0.07
CA LEU A 6 -39.09 -4.72 0.43
C LEU A 6 -37.94 -5.13 -0.52
N ASP A 7 -38.16 -5.02 -1.81
CA ASP A 7 -37.18 -5.31 -2.85
C ASP A 7 -36.01 -4.32 -2.84
N ILE A 8 -36.32 -3.04 -2.65
CA ILE A 8 -35.28 -1.98 -2.54
C ILE A 8 -34.41 -2.17 -1.29
N LYS A 9 -35.01 -2.50 -0.13
CA LYS A 9 -34.25 -2.72 1.09
C LYS A 9 -33.34 -3.94 0.98
N ALA A 10 -33.86 -5.06 0.46
CA ALA A 10 -33.08 -6.28 0.22
C ALA A 10 -31.93 -6.03 -0.79
N PHE A 11 -32.17 -5.17 -1.80
CA PHE A 11 -31.14 -4.75 -2.74
C PHE A 11 -30.04 -3.92 -2.05
N LEU A 12 -30.42 -2.94 -1.22
CA LEU A 12 -29.47 -2.10 -0.48
C LEU A 12 -28.65 -2.93 0.50
N ASP A 13 -29.28 -3.82 1.28
CA ASP A 13 -28.59 -4.72 2.22
C ASP A 13 -27.58 -5.63 1.49
N LYS A 14 -27.96 -6.16 0.33
CA LYS A 14 -27.07 -6.96 -0.51
C LYS A 14 -25.93 -6.13 -1.10
N ASP A 15 -26.20 -4.88 -1.49
CA ASP A 15 -25.18 -3.98 -2.02
C ASP A 15 -24.18 -3.56 -0.93
N GLU A 16 -24.61 -3.35 0.30
CA GLU A 16 -23.74 -3.02 1.44
C GLU A 16 -22.77 -4.17 1.78
N GLN A 17 -23.19 -5.41 1.61
CA GLN A 17 -22.39 -6.62 1.91
C GLN A 17 -21.35 -6.96 0.84
N LYS A 18 -21.35 -6.28 -0.33
CA LYS A 18 -20.36 -6.53 -1.38
C LYS A 18 -18.96 -6.12 -0.93
N ASP A 19 -17.99 -6.96 -1.24
CA ASP A 19 -16.56 -6.63 -1.09
C ASP A 19 -16.17 -5.41 -1.92
N LEU A 20 -15.18 -4.68 -1.41
CA LEU A 20 -14.61 -3.52 -2.08
C LEU A 20 -13.19 -3.80 -2.54
N LEU A 21 -12.97 -3.90 -3.85
CA LEU A 21 -11.65 -3.97 -4.46
C LEU A 21 -11.13 -2.56 -4.79
N ARG A 22 -9.96 -2.24 -4.25
CA ARG A 22 -9.19 -1.05 -4.64
C ARG A 22 -8.16 -1.43 -5.67
N LEU A 23 -8.29 -0.87 -6.85
CA LEU A 23 -7.51 -1.21 -8.03
C LEU A 23 -6.62 -0.04 -8.45
N LEU A 24 -5.34 -0.30 -8.66
CA LEU A 24 -4.40 0.63 -9.26
C LEU A 24 -4.26 0.33 -10.75
N THR A 25 -4.32 1.34 -11.62
CA THR A 25 -3.93 1.19 -13.02
C THR A 25 -2.62 1.91 -13.27
N ALA A 26 -1.66 1.22 -13.88
CA ALA A 26 -0.34 1.71 -14.21
C ALA A 26 0.06 1.29 -15.63
N GLY A 27 1.02 1.98 -16.21
CA GLY A 27 1.50 1.75 -17.58
C GLY A 27 2.09 3.02 -18.15
N SER A 28 2.74 2.95 -19.30
CA SER A 28 3.32 4.11 -19.96
C SER A 28 2.25 5.05 -20.51
N VAL A 29 2.68 6.22 -20.95
CA VAL A 29 1.83 7.10 -21.75
C VAL A 29 1.44 6.33 -23.02
N ASP A 30 0.21 6.47 -23.45
CA ASP A 30 -0.38 5.82 -24.62
C ASP A 30 -0.57 4.30 -24.55
N ASP A 31 -0.29 3.62 -23.43
CA ASP A 31 -0.62 2.19 -23.28
C ASP A 31 -2.13 1.91 -23.22
N GLY A 32 -2.97 2.95 -23.10
CA GLY A 32 -4.42 2.86 -23.15
C GLY A 32 -5.08 2.70 -21.77
N LYS A 33 -4.47 3.21 -20.69
CA LYS A 33 -5.05 3.18 -19.32
C LYS A 33 -6.44 3.79 -19.26
N SER A 34 -6.57 5.04 -19.70
CA SER A 34 -7.85 5.76 -19.67
C SER A 34 -8.89 5.08 -20.57
N THR A 35 -8.48 4.55 -21.73
CA THR A 35 -9.37 3.78 -22.61
C THR A 35 -9.89 2.53 -21.90
N LEU A 36 -9.01 1.77 -21.20
CA LEU A 36 -9.41 0.55 -20.48
C LEU A 36 -10.37 0.86 -19.34
N ILE A 37 -10.09 1.88 -18.53
CA ILE A 37 -10.96 2.27 -17.43
C ILE A 37 -12.32 2.75 -17.97
N GLY A 38 -12.31 3.60 -18.96
CA GLY A 38 -13.54 4.08 -19.62
C GLY A 38 -14.34 2.94 -20.20
N ARG A 39 -13.69 1.94 -20.82
CA ARG A 39 -14.31 0.73 -21.33
C ARG A 39 -14.95 -0.13 -20.23
N LEU A 40 -14.25 -0.35 -19.12
CA LEU A 40 -14.79 -1.05 -17.94
C LEU A 40 -16.03 -0.34 -17.39
N LEU A 41 -16.01 0.98 -17.29
CA LEU A 41 -17.15 1.77 -16.83
C LEU A 41 -18.33 1.68 -17.81
N PHE A 42 -18.07 1.76 -19.09
CA PHE A 42 -19.09 1.68 -20.14
C PHE A 42 -19.76 0.30 -20.18
N ASP A 43 -18.98 -0.77 -20.29
CA ASP A 43 -19.48 -2.13 -20.45
C ASP A 43 -20.13 -2.67 -19.17
N SER A 44 -19.74 -2.14 -17.97
CA SER A 44 -20.41 -2.46 -16.71
C SER A 44 -21.85 -1.91 -16.62
N LYS A 45 -22.34 -1.21 -17.64
CA LYS A 45 -23.71 -0.65 -17.78
C LYS A 45 -24.11 0.27 -16.61
N LYS A 46 -23.17 1.05 -16.08
CA LYS A 46 -23.37 1.98 -14.97
C LYS A 46 -23.33 3.47 -15.37
N LEU A 47 -23.25 3.75 -16.69
CA LEU A 47 -23.37 5.11 -17.20
C LEU A 47 -24.86 5.47 -17.38
N TYR A 48 -25.20 6.69 -17.00
CA TYR A 48 -26.53 7.23 -17.24
C TYR A 48 -26.67 7.64 -18.72
N GLU A 49 -27.88 7.57 -19.28
CA GLU A 49 -28.14 7.87 -20.70
C GLU A 49 -27.63 9.25 -21.13
N ASP A 50 -27.76 10.26 -20.26
CA ASP A 50 -27.25 11.61 -20.50
C ASP A 50 -25.71 11.68 -20.58
N GLN A 51 -25.01 10.82 -19.84
CA GLN A 51 -23.54 10.68 -19.90
C GLN A 51 -23.10 9.99 -21.20
N LEU A 52 -23.86 8.99 -21.65
CA LEU A 52 -23.62 8.31 -22.93
C LEU A 52 -23.80 9.27 -24.12
N ASP A 53 -24.90 10.03 -24.14
CA ASP A 53 -25.17 11.03 -25.18
C ASP A 53 -24.11 12.15 -25.20
N ALA A 54 -23.60 12.53 -24.03
CA ALA A 54 -22.52 13.51 -23.92
C ALA A 54 -21.21 12.92 -24.46
N LEU A 55 -20.88 11.67 -24.08
CA LEU A 55 -19.68 10.98 -24.53
C LEU A 55 -19.64 10.81 -26.06
N GLU A 56 -20.75 10.39 -26.68
CA GLU A 56 -20.86 10.24 -28.13
C GLU A 56 -20.68 11.58 -28.87
N ARG A 57 -21.25 12.66 -28.33
CA ARG A 57 -21.10 14.01 -28.89
C ARG A 57 -19.68 14.53 -28.77
N ASP A 58 -19.08 14.37 -27.60
CA ASP A 58 -17.71 14.83 -27.32
C ASP A 58 -16.68 13.99 -28.08
N SER A 59 -16.91 12.68 -28.21
CA SER A 59 -16.07 11.77 -28.99
C SER A 59 -16.02 12.19 -30.48
N LYS A 60 -17.15 12.54 -31.08
CA LYS A 60 -17.22 13.05 -32.46
C LYS A 60 -16.57 14.42 -32.63
N ARG A 61 -16.49 15.23 -31.60
CA ARG A 61 -16.00 16.60 -31.66
C ARG A 61 -14.52 16.74 -31.34
N MET A 62 -14.02 15.98 -30.36
CA MET A 62 -12.68 16.13 -29.78
C MET A 62 -11.97 14.78 -29.57
N GLY A 63 -12.61 13.64 -29.86
CA GLY A 63 -12.05 12.31 -29.62
C GLY A 63 -10.89 11.97 -30.54
N ASN A 64 -9.94 11.20 -30.04
CA ASN A 64 -8.76 10.73 -30.79
C ASN A 64 -8.89 9.26 -31.25
N ALA A 65 -10.05 8.62 -31.02
CA ALA A 65 -10.28 7.19 -31.31
C ALA A 65 -10.81 6.91 -32.73
N GLY A 66 -10.73 7.90 -33.67
CA GLY A 66 -11.24 7.77 -35.02
C GLY A 66 -12.77 7.64 -35.07
N ASP A 67 -13.28 6.57 -35.71
CA ASP A 67 -14.72 6.30 -35.81
C ASP A 67 -15.29 5.62 -34.54
N HIS A 68 -14.44 5.27 -33.55
CA HIS A 68 -14.86 4.65 -32.31
C HIS A 68 -15.17 5.70 -31.23
N ILE A 69 -15.94 5.28 -30.21
CA ILE A 69 -16.16 6.12 -29.02
C ILE A 69 -14.84 6.26 -28.27
N ASP A 70 -14.47 7.51 -27.97
CA ASP A 70 -13.28 7.78 -27.15
C ASP A 70 -13.62 7.69 -25.66
N TYR A 71 -13.42 6.51 -25.09
CA TYR A 71 -13.71 6.20 -23.70
C TYR A 71 -12.82 6.99 -22.72
N ALA A 72 -11.67 7.50 -23.16
CA ALA A 72 -10.79 8.31 -22.33
C ALA A 72 -11.46 9.61 -21.89
N LEU A 73 -12.36 10.17 -22.69
CA LEU A 73 -13.10 11.40 -22.38
C LEU A 73 -14.02 11.25 -21.14
N LEU A 74 -14.37 10.03 -20.74
CA LEU A 74 -15.09 9.78 -19.48
C LEU A 74 -14.25 10.10 -18.24
N LEU A 75 -12.93 10.09 -18.38
CA LEU A 75 -12.00 10.19 -17.26
C LEU A 75 -11.36 11.57 -17.12
N ASP A 76 -11.25 12.31 -18.21
CA ASP A 76 -10.59 13.61 -18.23
C ASP A 76 -11.31 14.64 -17.36
N GLY A 77 -10.84 14.79 -16.13
CA GLY A 77 -11.40 15.67 -15.11
C GLY A 77 -10.84 17.09 -15.17
N LEU A 78 -9.52 17.22 -15.36
CA LEU A 78 -8.83 18.49 -15.37
C LEU A 78 -8.70 19.07 -16.79
N LYS A 79 -8.82 20.39 -16.88
CA LYS A 79 -8.63 21.06 -18.18
C LYS A 79 -7.23 20.82 -18.75
N ALA A 80 -6.21 20.79 -17.89
CA ALA A 80 -4.82 20.52 -18.28
C ALA A 80 -4.63 19.09 -18.79
N GLU A 81 -5.33 18.10 -18.23
CA GLU A 81 -5.31 16.72 -18.71
C GLU A 81 -5.90 16.59 -20.10
N ARG A 82 -7.04 17.27 -20.35
CA ARG A 82 -7.67 17.33 -21.67
C ARG A 82 -6.81 18.01 -22.74
N GLU A 83 -6.11 19.10 -22.36
CA GLU A 83 -5.25 19.85 -23.28
C GLU A 83 -3.96 19.08 -23.61
N GLN A 84 -3.43 18.29 -22.66
CA GLN A 84 -2.18 17.55 -22.83
C GLN A 84 -2.38 16.09 -23.21
N GLY A 85 -3.60 15.54 -23.04
CA GLY A 85 -3.91 14.14 -23.30
C GLY A 85 -3.20 13.17 -22.34
N ILE A 86 -2.83 13.61 -21.12
CA ILE A 86 -2.16 12.79 -20.12
C ILE A 86 -2.83 12.93 -18.76
N THR A 87 -2.81 11.88 -17.95
CA THR A 87 -3.19 11.92 -16.54
C THR A 87 -2.07 12.61 -15.74
N ILE A 88 -2.41 13.62 -14.95
CA ILE A 88 -1.47 14.41 -14.14
C ILE A 88 -1.57 14.03 -12.67
N ASP A 89 -2.80 13.94 -12.13
CA ASP A 89 -3.08 13.63 -10.73
C ASP A 89 -3.79 12.28 -10.62
N VAL A 90 -3.89 11.76 -9.38
CA VAL A 90 -4.62 10.51 -9.14
C VAL A 90 -6.12 10.77 -9.22
N ALA A 91 -6.78 10.15 -10.18
CA ALA A 91 -8.23 10.20 -10.29
C ALA A 91 -8.84 8.91 -9.74
N TYR A 92 -9.80 9.06 -8.81
CA TYR A 92 -10.53 7.91 -8.28
C TYR A 92 -11.87 7.77 -8.99
N ARG A 93 -12.13 6.56 -9.50
CA ARG A 93 -13.40 6.19 -10.15
C ARG A 93 -14.06 5.06 -9.39
N TYR A 94 -15.38 5.16 -9.29
CA TYR A 94 -16.19 4.23 -8.51
C TYR A 94 -17.17 3.53 -9.43
N PHE A 95 -17.21 2.23 -9.38
CA PHE A 95 -18.26 1.46 -10.00
C PHE A 95 -18.57 0.20 -9.19
N SER A 96 -19.68 -0.45 -9.45
CA SER A 96 -20.02 -1.72 -8.83
C SER A 96 -20.67 -2.64 -9.85
N THR A 97 -20.39 -3.92 -9.74
CA THR A 97 -21.11 -4.97 -10.45
C THR A 97 -22.13 -5.62 -9.49
N ASN A 98 -22.75 -6.70 -9.93
CA ASN A 98 -23.61 -7.47 -9.04
C ASN A 98 -22.84 -8.18 -7.92
N ASN A 99 -21.54 -8.42 -8.12
CA ASN A 99 -20.70 -9.25 -7.25
C ASN A 99 -19.79 -8.41 -6.33
N ARG A 100 -19.28 -7.27 -6.81
CA ARG A 100 -18.23 -6.51 -6.11
C ARG A 100 -18.32 -5.01 -6.38
N LYS A 101 -17.86 -4.21 -5.41
CA LYS A 101 -17.60 -2.76 -5.55
C LYS A 101 -16.15 -2.52 -5.92
N PHE A 102 -15.90 -1.47 -6.69
CA PHE A 102 -14.57 -1.12 -7.19
C PHE A 102 -14.26 0.35 -6.96
N ILE A 103 -13.04 0.61 -6.54
CA ILE A 103 -12.42 1.94 -6.59
C ILE A 103 -11.18 1.80 -7.47
N ILE A 104 -11.17 2.45 -8.61
CA ILE A 104 -10.02 2.52 -9.50
C ILE A 104 -9.24 3.79 -9.19
N ALA A 105 -7.96 3.66 -8.86
CA ALA A 105 -7.01 4.76 -8.83
C ALA A 105 -6.34 4.81 -10.20
N ASP A 106 -6.74 5.75 -11.04
CA ASP A 106 -6.05 6.04 -12.31
C ASP A 106 -4.82 6.88 -12.02
N THR A 107 -3.66 6.38 -12.41
CA THR A 107 -2.39 7.02 -12.09
C THR A 107 -1.63 7.44 -13.33
N PRO A 108 -0.88 8.57 -13.25
CA PRO A 108 -0.09 9.05 -14.35
C PRO A 108 0.93 8.02 -14.85
N GLY A 109 1.10 7.93 -16.17
CA GLY A 109 2.10 7.06 -16.77
C GLY A 109 3.51 7.68 -16.85
N HIS A 110 3.65 8.99 -16.67
CA HIS A 110 4.91 9.70 -16.80
C HIS A 110 5.76 9.60 -15.52
N GLU A 111 7.08 9.44 -15.67
CA GLU A 111 7.98 9.24 -14.52
C GLU A 111 7.99 10.39 -13.52
N GLN A 112 7.78 11.62 -13.96
CA GLN A 112 7.72 12.81 -13.11
C GLN A 112 6.58 12.75 -12.08
N TYR A 113 5.56 11.93 -12.31
CA TYR A 113 4.40 11.76 -11.46
C TYR A 113 4.43 10.46 -10.64
N THR A 114 5.61 9.84 -10.47
CA THR A 114 5.78 8.60 -9.66
C THR A 114 5.19 8.73 -8.25
N ARG A 115 5.30 9.92 -7.63
CA ARG A 115 4.69 10.22 -6.33
C ARG A 115 3.17 10.00 -6.31
N ASN A 116 2.49 10.36 -7.41
CA ASN A 116 1.04 10.20 -7.53
C ASN A 116 0.68 8.71 -7.65
N MET A 117 1.48 7.92 -8.37
CA MET A 117 1.31 6.47 -8.43
C MET A 117 1.44 5.82 -7.04
N ILE A 118 2.43 6.23 -6.25
CA ILE A 118 2.61 5.70 -4.88
C ILE A 118 1.41 6.05 -4.01
N THR A 119 0.91 7.28 -4.12
CA THR A 119 -0.28 7.73 -3.39
C THR A 119 -1.50 6.88 -3.75
N GLY A 120 -1.78 6.69 -5.04
CA GLY A 120 -2.89 5.84 -5.51
C GLY A 120 -2.73 4.37 -5.13
N GLY A 121 -1.50 3.84 -5.23
CA GLY A 121 -1.18 2.45 -4.93
C GLY A 121 -1.13 2.09 -3.45
N SER A 122 -0.96 3.07 -2.55
CA SER A 122 -0.80 2.83 -1.10
C SER A 122 -1.98 2.10 -0.46
N THR A 123 -3.17 2.24 -1.03
CA THR A 123 -4.40 1.59 -0.55
C THR A 123 -4.90 0.49 -1.46
N ALA A 124 -4.23 0.22 -2.58
CA ALA A 124 -4.67 -0.75 -3.57
C ALA A 124 -4.48 -2.20 -3.09
N ASN A 125 -5.45 -3.05 -3.43
CA ASN A 125 -5.41 -4.50 -3.22
C ASN A 125 -4.84 -5.22 -4.44
N ALA A 126 -5.16 -4.71 -5.64
CA ALA A 126 -4.71 -5.25 -6.91
C ALA A 126 -4.19 -4.14 -7.83
N ALA A 127 -3.35 -4.49 -8.78
CA ALA A 127 -2.85 -3.57 -9.79
C ALA A 127 -3.00 -4.14 -11.20
N ILE A 128 -3.29 -3.28 -12.17
CA ILE A 128 -3.22 -3.59 -13.59
C ILE A 128 -2.06 -2.80 -14.17
N ILE A 129 -1.11 -3.49 -14.77
CA ILE A 129 -0.08 -2.89 -15.60
C ILE A 129 -0.45 -3.11 -17.06
N LEU A 130 -0.63 -2.00 -17.79
CA LEU A 130 -0.86 -2.05 -19.22
C LEU A 130 0.47 -2.03 -19.95
N VAL A 131 0.53 -2.81 -21.03
CA VAL A 131 1.65 -2.87 -21.96
C VAL A 131 1.10 -2.88 -23.37
N ASP A 132 1.58 -2.00 -24.24
CA ASP A 132 1.26 -2.02 -25.66
C ASP A 132 1.91 -3.24 -26.33
N ALA A 133 1.11 -4.08 -26.98
CA ALA A 133 1.58 -5.32 -27.64
C ALA A 133 2.69 -5.09 -28.68
N ARG A 134 2.76 -3.89 -29.25
CA ARG A 134 3.78 -3.51 -30.26
C ARG A 134 5.15 -3.25 -29.62
N THR A 135 5.18 -2.72 -28.39
CA THR A 135 6.41 -2.28 -27.71
C THR A 135 6.91 -3.28 -26.68
N GLY A 136 6.02 -4.06 -26.06
CA GLY A 136 6.35 -5.02 -25.02
C GLY A 136 6.78 -4.37 -23.70
N VAL A 137 7.57 -5.11 -22.92
CA VAL A 137 8.03 -4.69 -21.57
C VAL A 137 9.13 -3.64 -21.70
N ILE A 138 8.79 -2.39 -21.42
CA ILE A 138 9.70 -1.25 -21.47
C ILE A 138 10.15 -0.83 -20.06
N THR A 139 11.11 0.08 -19.98
CA THR A 139 11.65 0.63 -18.72
C THR A 139 10.55 1.10 -17.75
N GLN A 140 9.54 1.80 -18.27
CA GLN A 140 8.44 2.30 -17.45
C GLN A 140 7.58 1.18 -16.87
N THR A 141 7.34 0.10 -17.63
CA THR A 141 6.68 -1.11 -17.15
C THR A 141 7.43 -1.69 -15.95
N ARG A 142 8.76 -1.82 -16.06
CA ARG A 142 9.63 -2.35 -14.99
C ARG A 142 9.57 -1.47 -13.75
N ARG A 143 9.64 -0.15 -13.90
CA ARG A 143 9.55 0.83 -12.80
C ARG A 143 8.22 0.70 -12.05
N HIS A 144 7.11 0.69 -12.77
CA HIS A 144 5.79 0.55 -12.16
C HIS A 144 5.63 -0.79 -11.44
N THR A 145 6.10 -1.88 -12.04
CA THR A 145 6.06 -3.21 -11.42
C THR A 145 6.89 -3.25 -10.12
N TYR A 146 8.07 -2.66 -10.13
CA TYR A 146 8.90 -2.56 -8.92
C TYR A 146 8.21 -1.77 -7.80
N LEU A 147 7.61 -0.62 -8.12
CA LEU A 147 6.84 0.17 -7.15
C LEU A 147 5.65 -0.60 -6.60
N ILE A 148 4.93 -1.36 -7.43
CA ILE A 148 3.84 -2.24 -7.01
C ILE A 148 4.34 -3.30 -6.02
N SER A 149 5.50 -3.90 -6.27
CA SER A 149 6.10 -4.87 -5.35
C SER A 149 6.50 -4.23 -4.01
N LEU A 150 7.09 -3.03 -4.03
CA LEU A 150 7.43 -2.27 -2.82
C LEU A 150 6.17 -1.92 -2.00
N LEU A 151 5.08 -1.53 -2.66
CA LEU A 151 3.79 -1.26 -2.03
C LEU A 151 3.11 -2.54 -1.53
N GLY A 152 3.72 -3.71 -1.73
CA GLY A 152 3.21 -4.99 -1.25
C GLY A 152 1.83 -5.33 -1.83
N ILE A 153 1.54 -4.93 -3.08
CA ILE A 153 0.33 -5.34 -3.78
C ILE A 153 0.54 -6.77 -4.27
N LYS A 154 -0.34 -7.67 -3.86
CA LYS A 154 -0.15 -9.11 -4.07
C LYS A 154 -0.74 -9.62 -5.39
N HIS A 155 -1.74 -8.93 -5.92
CA HIS A 155 -2.48 -9.31 -7.13
C HIS A 155 -2.12 -8.37 -8.26
N LEU A 156 -1.44 -8.89 -9.28
CA LEU A 156 -0.94 -8.13 -10.42
C LEU A 156 -1.50 -8.71 -11.72
N VAL A 157 -2.15 -7.86 -12.50
CA VAL A 157 -2.57 -8.18 -13.87
C VAL A 157 -1.63 -7.48 -14.84
N LEU A 158 -0.99 -8.25 -15.71
CA LEU A 158 -0.36 -7.74 -16.92
C LEU A 158 -1.42 -7.72 -18.02
N ALA A 159 -1.91 -6.55 -18.38
CA ALA A 159 -2.84 -6.34 -19.48
C ALA A 159 -2.05 -6.03 -20.75
N VAL A 160 -1.87 -7.03 -21.62
CA VAL A 160 -1.23 -6.85 -22.92
C VAL A 160 -2.28 -6.26 -23.86
N ASN A 161 -2.27 -4.93 -23.95
CA ASN A 161 -3.26 -4.14 -24.67
C ASN A 161 -2.88 -3.90 -26.13
N LYS A 162 -3.87 -3.48 -26.90
CA LYS A 162 -3.75 -3.23 -28.34
C LYS A 162 -3.35 -4.47 -29.14
N MET A 163 -3.87 -5.63 -28.72
CA MET A 163 -3.68 -6.88 -29.45
C MET A 163 -4.29 -6.84 -30.87
N ASP A 164 -5.29 -5.97 -31.08
CA ASP A 164 -5.86 -5.65 -32.38
C ASP A 164 -4.83 -5.11 -33.40
N LEU A 165 -3.80 -4.40 -32.93
CA LEU A 165 -2.75 -3.84 -33.78
C LEU A 165 -1.64 -4.84 -34.14
N VAL A 166 -1.70 -6.04 -33.59
CA VAL A 166 -0.78 -7.15 -33.89
C VAL A 166 -1.55 -8.43 -34.27
N ASP A 167 -2.77 -8.27 -34.82
CA ASP A 167 -3.63 -9.33 -35.30
C ASP A 167 -3.89 -10.45 -34.29
N PHE A 168 -3.89 -10.13 -32.98
CA PHE A 168 -4.05 -11.07 -31.87
C PHE A 168 -3.05 -12.25 -31.90
N ASP A 169 -1.82 -11.99 -32.41
CA ASP A 169 -0.79 -13.01 -32.52
C ASP A 169 -0.37 -13.54 -31.15
N LYS A 170 -0.58 -14.85 -30.97
CA LYS A 170 -0.18 -15.58 -29.77
C LYS A 170 1.33 -15.50 -29.49
N ALA A 171 2.18 -15.50 -30.53
CA ALA A 171 3.64 -15.48 -30.36
C ALA A 171 4.12 -14.14 -29.79
N VAL A 172 3.46 -13.03 -30.14
CA VAL A 172 3.72 -11.71 -29.56
C VAL A 172 3.34 -11.70 -28.09
N PHE A 173 2.16 -12.20 -27.75
CA PHE A 173 1.71 -12.32 -26.37
C PHE A 173 2.66 -13.19 -25.52
N ASP A 174 2.97 -14.40 -25.98
CA ASP A 174 3.84 -15.35 -25.26
C ASP A 174 5.26 -14.79 -25.02
N LYS A 175 5.77 -13.97 -25.96
CA LYS A 175 7.05 -13.27 -25.78
C LYS A 175 6.98 -12.24 -24.66
N ILE A 176 5.95 -11.36 -24.69
CA ILE A 176 5.78 -10.31 -23.66
C ILE A 176 5.59 -10.92 -22.28
N VAL A 177 4.81 -12.00 -22.18
CA VAL A 177 4.60 -12.72 -20.92
C VAL A 177 5.92 -13.26 -20.37
N ARG A 178 6.74 -13.93 -21.19
CA ARG A 178 8.05 -14.45 -20.75
C ARG A 178 8.98 -13.33 -20.27
N ASP A 179 9.10 -12.25 -21.05
CA ASP A 179 9.95 -11.12 -20.70
C ASP A 179 9.50 -10.46 -19.37
N PHE A 180 8.19 -10.46 -19.12
CA PHE A 180 7.61 -9.92 -17.88
C PHE A 180 7.80 -10.87 -16.70
N GLU A 181 7.52 -12.16 -16.87
CA GLU A 181 7.67 -13.18 -15.80
C GLU A 181 9.12 -13.29 -15.33
N GLU A 182 10.09 -13.23 -16.24
CA GLU A 182 11.52 -13.20 -15.92
C GLU A 182 11.86 -11.98 -15.02
N PHE A 183 11.29 -10.83 -15.35
CA PHE A 183 11.49 -9.62 -14.55
C PHE A 183 10.81 -9.68 -13.18
N VAL A 184 9.60 -10.22 -13.08
CA VAL A 184 8.79 -10.25 -11.85
C VAL A 184 9.27 -11.32 -10.86
N ALA A 185 9.86 -12.41 -11.34
CA ALA A 185 10.26 -13.54 -10.51
C ALA A 185 11.05 -13.16 -9.24
N PRO A 186 12.06 -12.26 -9.27
CA PRO A 186 12.79 -11.84 -8.09
C PRO A 186 12.02 -10.87 -7.17
N LEU A 187 10.89 -10.31 -7.62
CA LEU A 187 10.12 -9.29 -6.88
C LEU A 187 9.16 -9.90 -5.85
N GLY A 188 8.92 -11.21 -5.90
CA GLY A 188 8.13 -11.93 -4.91
C GLY A 188 6.63 -11.61 -4.93
N ILE A 189 6.07 -11.18 -6.07
CA ILE A 189 4.62 -10.96 -6.23
C ILE A 189 3.95 -12.34 -6.37
N PRO A 190 3.03 -12.72 -5.47
CA PRO A 190 2.53 -14.09 -5.41
C PRO A 190 1.51 -14.44 -6.50
N ASP A 191 0.76 -13.46 -7.00
CA ASP A 191 -0.30 -13.67 -8.02
C ASP A 191 -0.06 -12.72 -9.18
N VAL A 192 0.34 -13.29 -10.32
CA VAL A 192 0.56 -12.58 -11.58
C VAL A 192 -0.27 -13.24 -12.67
N THR A 193 -1.21 -12.49 -13.21
CA THR A 193 -2.11 -12.96 -14.28
C THR A 193 -1.90 -12.12 -15.53
N CYS A 194 -1.65 -12.78 -16.68
CA CYS A 194 -1.44 -12.10 -17.95
C CYS A 194 -2.69 -12.25 -18.84
N ILE A 195 -3.21 -11.13 -19.35
CA ILE A 195 -4.43 -11.09 -20.16
C ILE A 195 -4.16 -10.37 -21.47
N PRO A 196 -4.37 -11.03 -22.63
CA PRO A 196 -4.34 -10.37 -23.92
C PRO A 196 -5.66 -9.62 -24.13
N LEU A 197 -5.63 -8.31 -24.42
CA LEU A 197 -6.86 -7.54 -24.60
C LEU A 197 -6.73 -6.43 -25.66
N SER A 198 -7.88 -5.95 -26.10
CA SER A 198 -8.04 -4.68 -26.78
C SER A 198 -9.01 -3.82 -26.00
N ALA A 199 -8.50 -2.79 -25.32
CA ALA A 199 -9.33 -1.86 -24.58
C ALA A 199 -10.28 -1.07 -25.49
N LEU A 200 -9.88 -0.82 -26.75
CA LEU A 200 -10.68 -0.10 -27.71
C LEU A 200 -11.87 -0.93 -28.20
N ASP A 201 -11.62 -2.17 -28.60
CA ASP A 201 -12.64 -3.07 -29.14
C ASP A 201 -13.42 -3.83 -28.05
N GLY A 202 -12.84 -3.97 -26.84
CA GLY A 202 -13.43 -4.66 -25.70
C GLY A 202 -13.05 -6.13 -25.56
N ASP A 203 -12.13 -6.64 -26.37
CA ASP A 203 -11.70 -8.03 -26.31
C ASP A 203 -11.07 -8.39 -24.99
N ASN A 204 -11.58 -9.44 -24.34
CA ASN A 204 -11.17 -9.94 -23.02
C ASN A 204 -11.22 -8.90 -21.88
N VAL A 205 -11.95 -7.80 -22.05
CA VAL A 205 -12.18 -6.80 -20.99
C VAL A 205 -13.31 -7.27 -20.08
N VAL A 206 -14.54 -7.37 -20.61
CA VAL A 206 -15.72 -7.86 -19.88
C VAL A 206 -16.09 -9.27 -20.36
N ASP A 207 -16.15 -9.46 -21.67
CA ASP A 207 -16.46 -10.73 -22.30
C ASP A 207 -15.21 -11.33 -22.94
N LYS A 208 -15.21 -12.67 -23.08
CA LYS A 208 -14.13 -13.39 -23.77
C LYS A 208 -14.15 -13.09 -25.26
N SER A 209 -12.98 -12.85 -25.83
CA SER A 209 -12.82 -12.59 -27.25
C SER A 209 -12.82 -13.87 -28.08
N GLU A 210 -13.56 -13.85 -29.18
CA GLU A 210 -13.47 -14.90 -30.22
C GLU A 210 -12.19 -14.80 -31.04
N ARG A 211 -11.52 -13.64 -31.04
CA ARG A 211 -10.25 -13.38 -31.74
C ARG A 211 -9.03 -13.98 -31.06
N THR A 212 -9.17 -14.42 -29.79
CA THR A 212 -8.12 -15.07 -29.01
C THR A 212 -8.51 -16.49 -28.56
N PRO A 213 -8.85 -17.42 -29.49
CA PRO A 213 -9.30 -18.77 -29.15
C PRO A 213 -8.22 -19.59 -28.41
N TRP A 214 -6.98 -19.18 -28.50
CA TRP A 214 -5.84 -19.78 -27.80
C TRP A 214 -5.72 -19.32 -26.34
N TYR A 215 -6.42 -18.28 -25.92
CA TYR A 215 -6.43 -17.81 -24.54
C TYR A 215 -7.57 -18.46 -23.77
N THR A 216 -7.22 -19.28 -22.78
CA THR A 216 -8.18 -20.02 -21.96
C THR A 216 -8.45 -19.40 -20.59
N GLY A 217 -7.74 -18.31 -20.26
CA GLY A 217 -7.87 -17.59 -18.99
C GLY A 217 -9.19 -16.85 -18.83
N LYS A 218 -9.31 -16.12 -17.73
CA LYS A 218 -10.45 -15.23 -17.44
C LYS A 218 -10.32 -13.91 -18.23
N CYS A 219 -11.44 -13.30 -18.58
CA CYS A 219 -11.44 -11.89 -18.98
C CYS A 219 -11.11 -11.00 -17.78
N LEU A 220 -10.77 -9.74 -18.02
CA LEU A 220 -10.31 -8.84 -16.97
C LEU A 220 -11.35 -8.64 -15.86
N LEU A 221 -12.61 -8.37 -16.21
CA LEU A 221 -13.64 -8.13 -15.21
C LEU A 221 -13.91 -9.40 -14.38
N ASP A 222 -13.97 -10.58 -15.00
CA ASP A 222 -14.17 -11.85 -14.28
C ASP A 222 -13.02 -12.12 -13.29
N TYR A 223 -11.76 -11.84 -13.66
CA TYR A 223 -10.63 -11.90 -12.74
C TYR A 223 -10.84 -10.92 -11.57
N LEU A 224 -11.16 -9.65 -11.83
CA LEU A 224 -11.33 -8.63 -10.80
C LEU A 224 -12.50 -8.91 -9.86
N GLU A 225 -13.56 -9.55 -10.34
CA GLU A 225 -14.69 -9.97 -9.51
C GLU A 225 -14.37 -11.14 -8.59
N THR A 226 -13.42 -11.99 -8.98
CA THR A 226 -13.16 -13.28 -8.31
C THR A 226 -11.83 -13.33 -7.54
N VAL A 227 -10.94 -12.35 -7.71
CA VAL A 227 -9.67 -12.32 -6.98
C VAL A 227 -9.91 -12.23 -5.46
N PRO A 228 -9.30 -13.14 -4.64
CA PRO A 228 -9.53 -13.19 -3.20
C PRO A 228 -8.69 -12.12 -2.49
N ILE A 229 -9.31 -11.05 -2.00
CA ILE A 229 -8.63 -9.95 -1.28
C ILE A 229 -8.66 -10.11 0.24
N ASP A 230 -9.54 -10.94 0.79
CA ASP A 230 -9.68 -11.12 2.24
C ASP A 230 -8.50 -11.86 2.84
N LEU A 231 -7.87 -12.76 2.07
CA LEU A 231 -6.68 -13.52 2.48
C LEU A 231 -5.43 -12.64 2.64
N ASP A 232 -5.46 -11.40 2.16
CA ASP A 232 -4.35 -10.47 2.26
C ASP A 232 -4.25 -9.76 3.60
N ARG A 233 -5.30 -9.82 4.40
CA ARG A 233 -5.37 -9.15 5.69
C ARG A 233 -4.67 -9.98 6.76
N ASN A 234 -3.90 -9.31 7.61
CA ASN A 234 -3.31 -9.92 8.80
C ASN A 234 -4.37 -9.96 9.91
N TYR A 235 -4.88 -11.14 10.24
CA TYR A 235 -5.84 -11.37 11.32
C TYR A 235 -5.20 -11.87 12.61
N ASP A 236 -3.90 -12.15 12.63
CA ASP A 236 -3.19 -12.75 13.76
C ASP A 236 -2.62 -11.70 14.71
N ASP A 237 -1.95 -10.68 14.16
CA ASP A 237 -1.25 -9.68 14.97
C ASP A 237 -2.16 -8.50 15.28
N PHE A 238 -2.76 -8.47 16.48
CA PHE A 238 -3.64 -7.36 16.84
C PHE A 238 -2.85 -6.08 17.05
N ARG A 239 -3.17 -5.05 16.25
CA ARG A 239 -2.60 -3.70 16.31
C ARG A 239 -3.72 -2.67 16.23
N TYR A 240 -3.82 -1.86 17.27
CA TYR A 240 -4.84 -0.83 17.38
C TYR A 240 -4.20 0.51 17.76
N PRO A 241 -3.73 1.31 16.80
CA PRO A 241 -3.22 2.65 17.03
C PRO A 241 -4.33 3.58 17.53
N VAL A 242 -4.13 4.18 18.70
CA VAL A 242 -5.13 5.10 19.29
C VAL A 242 -5.08 6.44 18.57
N GLN A 243 -6.21 6.83 18.00
CA GLN A 243 -6.39 8.07 17.25
C GLN A 243 -6.91 9.21 18.14
N TYR A 244 -7.85 8.88 19.00
CA TYR A 244 -8.55 9.87 19.84
C TYR A 244 -9.03 9.19 21.14
N VAL A 245 -9.03 9.94 22.22
CA VAL A 245 -9.59 9.50 23.51
C VAL A 245 -10.92 10.23 23.72
N LEU A 246 -12.01 9.47 23.73
CA LEU A 246 -13.37 9.98 23.92
C LEU A 246 -13.77 9.88 25.38
N ARG A 247 -14.04 11.02 26.02
CA ARG A 247 -14.51 11.09 27.42
C ARG A 247 -15.65 12.11 27.54
N PRO A 248 -16.86 11.77 27.10
CA PRO A 248 -18.01 12.68 27.11
C PRO A 248 -18.53 12.96 28.54
N ASN A 249 -18.29 12.04 29.46
CA ASN A 249 -18.68 12.14 30.88
C ASN A 249 -17.67 11.35 31.74
N LEU A 250 -17.92 11.30 33.08
CA LEU A 250 -17.02 10.61 34.03
C LEU A 250 -17.10 9.09 33.95
N ASP A 251 -18.21 8.54 33.45
CA ASP A 251 -18.48 7.10 33.43
C ASP A 251 -18.04 6.41 32.15
N PHE A 252 -17.66 7.19 31.12
CA PHE A 252 -17.24 6.66 29.82
C PHE A 252 -15.85 7.16 29.44
N ARG A 253 -14.93 6.23 29.20
CA ARG A 253 -13.62 6.47 28.61
C ARG A 253 -13.39 5.49 27.47
N GLY A 254 -13.41 5.98 26.25
CA GLY A 254 -13.25 5.19 25.05
C GLY A 254 -12.01 5.59 24.27
N PHE A 255 -11.32 4.59 23.73
CA PHE A 255 -10.15 4.75 22.86
C PHE A 255 -10.61 4.52 21.42
N CYS A 256 -10.66 5.60 20.64
CA CYS A 256 -11.12 5.57 19.26
C CYS A 256 -9.93 5.30 18.32
N GLY A 257 -10.10 4.43 17.36
CA GLY A 257 -9.08 4.11 16.37
C GLY A 257 -9.61 3.21 15.27
N LYS A 258 -8.70 2.85 14.37
CA LYS A 258 -8.92 1.87 13.33
C LYS A 258 -8.13 0.61 13.67
N VAL A 259 -8.76 -0.55 13.60
CA VAL A 259 -8.06 -1.83 13.70
C VAL A 259 -7.11 -1.94 12.50
N ALA A 260 -5.80 -1.87 12.78
CA ALA A 260 -4.77 -1.95 11.74
C ALA A 260 -4.55 -3.40 11.30
N SER A 261 -4.54 -4.32 12.24
CA SER A 261 -4.46 -5.77 12.01
C SER A 261 -4.99 -6.55 13.20
N GLY A 262 -5.14 -7.86 13.03
CA GLY A 262 -5.60 -8.79 14.07
C GLY A 262 -7.07 -8.64 14.41
N VAL A 263 -7.52 -9.48 15.33
CA VAL A 263 -8.89 -9.52 15.84
C VAL A 263 -8.89 -9.28 17.34
N VAL A 264 -9.83 -8.45 17.80
CA VAL A 264 -10.06 -8.23 19.24
C VAL A 264 -11.52 -8.51 19.57
N ARG A 265 -11.75 -9.16 20.72
CA ARG A 265 -13.07 -9.51 21.24
C ARG A 265 -13.31 -8.89 22.60
N LYS A 266 -14.57 -8.68 22.92
CA LYS A 266 -15.00 -8.32 24.27
C LYS A 266 -14.48 -9.37 25.28
N GLY A 267 -13.87 -8.90 26.38
CA GLY A 267 -13.24 -9.75 27.40
C GLY A 267 -11.77 -10.14 27.11
N ASP A 268 -11.25 -9.88 25.89
CA ASP A 268 -9.84 -10.12 25.62
C ASP A 268 -8.94 -9.29 26.54
N THR A 269 -7.84 -9.89 26.98
CA THR A 269 -6.77 -9.16 27.67
C THR A 269 -5.94 -8.41 26.64
N VAL A 270 -5.77 -7.11 26.84
CA VAL A 270 -4.98 -6.23 25.96
C VAL A 270 -3.93 -5.47 26.79
N MET A 271 -2.92 -4.99 26.10
CA MET A 271 -1.81 -4.21 26.67
C MET A 271 -1.71 -2.86 25.97
N ALA A 272 -1.54 -1.82 26.74
CA ALA A 272 -1.24 -0.48 26.22
C ALA A 272 0.27 -0.28 26.10
N LEU A 273 0.75 0.11 24.92
CA LEU A 273 2.15 0.45 24.68
C LEU A 273 2.32 1.95 24.54
N PRO A 274 3.40 2.56 25.05
CA PRO A 274 4.58 1.93 25.64
C PRO A 274 4.47 1.59 27.15
N SER A 275 3.38 1.94 27.82
CA SER A 275 3.25 1.80 29.29
C SER A 275 3.27 0.35 29.78
N ARG A 276 2.98 -0.62 28.91
CA ARG A 276 2.87 -2.07 29.16
C ARG A 276 1.82 -2.45 30.23
N LYS A 277 0.91 -1.53 30.53
CA LYS A 277 -0.23 -1.82 31.42
C LYS A 277 -1.26 -2.68 30.68
N THR A 278 -1.79 -3.67 31.38
CA THR A 278 -2.78 -4.60 30.84
C THR A 278 -4.16 -4.33 31.41
N SER A 279 -5.20 -4.57 30.63
CA SER A 279 -6.61 -4.54 31.05
C SER A 279 -7.42 -5.47 30.15
N LYS A 280 -8.70 -5.65 30.48
CA LYS A 280 -9.63 -6.36 29.60
C LYS A 280 -10.49 -5.39 28.80
N VAL A 281 -10.84 -5.82 27.60
CA VAL A 281 -11.80 -5.10 26.75
C VAL A 281 -13.19 -5.21 27.38
N LYS A 282 -13.73 -4.08 27.84
CA LYS A 282 -15.07 -4.00 28.44
C LYS A 282 -16.16 -4.00 27.38
N SER A 283 -16.01 -3.16 26.34
CA SER A 283 -16.91 -3.11 25.21
C SER A 283 -16.19 -2.61 23.95
N ILE A 284 -16.76 -2.95 22.79
CA ILE A 284 -16.35 -2.45 21.46
C ILE A 284 -17.56 -1.76 20.88
N VAL A 285 -17.44 -0.47 20.59
CA VAL A 285 -18.57 0.39 20.22
C VAL A 285 -18.38 0.94 18.82
N THR A 286 -19.41 0.84 17.99
CA THR A 286 -19.54 1.47 16.67
C THR A 286 -20.63 2.54 16.71
N TYR A 287 -20.87 3.21 15.58
CA TYR A 287 -22.02 4.13 15.46
C TYR A 287 -23.36 3.43 15.66
N GLU A 288 -23.48 2.16 15.26
CA GLU A 288 -24.72 1.37 15.34
C GLU A 288 -24.92 0.71 16.71
N GLY A 289 -23.92 0.74 17.58
CA GLY A 289 -23.97 0.16 18.92
C GLY A 289 -22.75 -0.69 19.27
N GLU A 290 -22.91 -1.54 20.30
CA GLU A 290 -21.88 -2.46 20.74
C GLU A 290 -21.81 -3.69 19.83
N ILE A 291 -20.57 -4.15 19.58
CA ILE A 291 -20.25 -5.38 18.83
C ILE A 291 -19.36 -6.29 19.66
N GLU A 292 -19.40 -7.60 19.39
CA GLU A 292 -18.63 -8.59 20.16
C GLU A 292 -17.17 -8.71 19.70
N GLU A 293 -16.89 -8.42 18.43
CA GLU A 293 -15.53 -8.45 17.89
C GLU A 293 -15.26 -7.35 16.88
N ALA A 294 -13.99 -6.94 16.76
CA ALA A 294 -13.53 -6.02 15.72
C ALA A 294 -12.27 -6.55 15.04
N PHE A 295 -12.19 -6.30 13.73
CA PHE A 295 -11.14 -6.73 12.82
C PHE A 295 -10.83 -5.65 11.76
N PRO A 296 -9.72 -5.75 11.02
CA PRO A 296 -9.40 -4.79 9.98
C PRO A 296 -10.45 -4.77 8.84
N PRO A 297 -10.83 -3.62 8.34
CA PRO A 297 -10.37 -2.26 8.66
C PRO A 297 -11.36 -1.48 9.55
N LEU A 298 -12.09 -2.11 10.45
CA LEU A 298 -13.14 -1.46 11.24
C LEU A 298 -12.60 -0.29 12.07
N CYS A 299 -13.35 0.79 12.09
CA CYS A 299 -13.14 1.93 12.97
C CYS A 299 -14.07 1.78 14.16
N VAL A 300 -13.52 1.63 15.36
CA VAL A 300 -14.29 1.35 16.58
C VAL A 300 -13.80 2.21 17.74
N THR A 301 -14.57 2.20 18.82
CA THR A 301 -14.16 2.72 20.12
C THR A 301 -14.06 1.56 21.10
N ILE A 302 -12.87 1.33 21.65
CA ILE A 302 -12.62 0.30 22.65
C ILE A 302 -12.69 0.93 24.05
N THR A 303 -13.46 0.34 24.97
CA THR A 303 -13.44 0.68 26.38
C THR A 303 -12.76 -0.44 27.17
N LEU A 304 -12.09 -0.10 28.26
CA LEU A 304 -11.37 -1.05 29.11
C LEU A 304 -12.03 -1.16 30.46
N GLU A 305 -11.81 -2.29 31.17
CA GLU A 305 -12.31 -2.50 32.52
C GLU A 305 -11.59 -1.59 33.53
N ASP A 306 -10.27 -1.41 33.35
CA ASP A 306 -9.44 -0.61 34.24
C ASP A 306 -9.21 0.79 33.64
N GLU A 307 -9.06 1.81 34.50
CA GLU A 307 -8.68 3.16 34.09
C GLU A 307 -7.17 3.21 33.81
N ILE A 308 -6.79 2.97 32.55
CA ILE A 308 -5.42 3.09 32.06
C ILE A 308 -5.29 4.39 31.27
N ASP A 309 -4.20 5.12 31.51
CA ASP A 309 -3.86 6.29 30.70
C ASP A 309 -3.26 5.84 29.37
N ILE A 310 -3.99 6.11 28.30
CA ILE A 310 -3.59 5.88 26.92
C ILE A 310 -3.91 7.15 26.13
N SER A 311 -2.95 7.57 25.31
CA SER A 311 -3.03 8.80 24.53
C SER A 311 -2.99 8.53 23.03
N ARG A 312 -3.35 9.54 22.23
CA ARG A 312 -3.12 9.49 20.77
C ARG A 312 -1.63 9.24 20.49
N GLY A 313 -1.36 8.33 19.54
CA GLY A 313 -0.01 7.93 19.16
C GLY A 313 0.48 6.67 19.87
N GLU A 314 -0.22 6.24 20.92
CA GLU A 314 0.01 4.96 21.60
C GLU A 314 -0.77 3.83 20.93
N MET A 315 -0.48 2.60 21.27
CA MET A 315 -1.06 1.43 20.62
C MET A 315 -1.59 0.43 21.65
N ILE A 316 -2.77 -0.12 21.38
CA ILE A 316 -3.31 -1.26 22.13
C ILE A 316 -3.03 -2.53 21.33
N VAL A 317 -2.47 -3.54 22.02
CA VAL A 317 -2.01 -4.81 21.43
C VAL A 317 -2.42 -6.00 22.31
N LYS A 318 -2.23 -7.23 21.86
CA LYS A 318 -2.29 -8.43 22.72
C LYS A 318 -0.95 -8.63 23.42
N PRO A 319 -0.94 -9.04 24.73
CA PRO A 319 0.30 -9.14 25.52
C PRO A 319 1.31 -10.17 24.99
N ASP A 320 0.81 -11.20 24.32
CA ASP A 320 1.57 -12.33 23.78
C ASP A 320 2.12 -12.07 22.38
N ASN A 321 1.74 -10.95 21.76
CA ASN A 321 2.12 -10.61 20.38
C ASN A 321 2.39 -9.11 20.25
N LEU A 322 3.63 -8.71 20.53
CA LEU A 322 4.04 -7.31 20.55
C LEU A 322 4.64 -6.88 19.21
N PRO A 323 4.43 -5.62 18.77
CA PRO A 323 5.19 -5.02 17.67
C PRO A 323 6.65 -4.80 18.09
N THR A 324 7.50 -4.50 17.12
CA THR A 324 8.84 -3.99 17.39
C THR A 324 8.74 -2.59 18.00
N GLU A 325 9.48 -2.35 19.09
CA GLU A 325 9.61 -1.06 19.76
C GLU A 325 11.08 -0.62 19.65
N ASP A 326 11.35 0.36 18.80
CA ASP A 326 12.72 0.87 18.57
C ASP A 326 12.70 2.30 18.03
N ARG A 327 13.83 3.01 18.23
CA ARG A 327 14.10 4.34 17.64
C ARG A 327 14.86 4.24 16.34
N ASN A 328 15.53 3.11 16.11
CA ASN A 328 16.44 2.90 15.00
C ASN A 328 15.90 1.80 14.10
N PHE A 329 15.61 2.14 12.85
CA PHE A 329 15.06 1.20 11.90
C PHE A 329 15.56 1.46 10.49
N GLU A 330 15.42 0.47 9.64
CA GLU A 330 15.69 0.54 8.21
C GLU A 330 14.39 0.56 7.43
N ALA A 331 14.37 1.34 6.37
CA ALA A 331 13.22 1.41 5.48
C ALA A 331 13.65 1.56 4.02
N MET A 332 12.82 1.06 3.12
CA MET A 332 12.82 1.54 1.74
C MET A 332 12.15 2.90 1.71
N LEU A 333 12.84 3.89 1.19
CA LEU A 333 12.38 5.27 1.09
C LEU A 333 12.22 5.65 -0.38
N VAL A 334 11.10 6.28 -0.70
CA VAL A 334 10.88 6.93 -2.00
C VAL A 334 10.90 8.43 -1.77
N TRP A 335 11.84 9.11 -2.40
CA TRP A 335 11.96 10.56 -2.29
C TRP A 335 10.97 11.25 -3.23
N MET A 336 10.19 12.19 -2.71
CA MET A 336 9.07 12.83 -3.43
C MET A 336 9.23 14.34 -3.60
N ASP A 337 10.23 14.94 -2.92
CA ASP A 337 10.49 16.37 -2.99
C ASP A 337 11.27 16.71 -4.26
N GLU A 338 11.02 17.92 -4.79
CA GLU A 338 11.79 18.44 -5.93
C GLU A 338 13.22 18.82 -5.52
N GLU A 339 13.41 19.20 -4.25
CA GLU A 339 14.75 19.39 -3.69
C GLU A 339 15.37 18.03 -3.32
N ALA A 340 16.65 17.88 -3.63
CA ALA A 340 17.41 16.69 -3.25
C ALA A 340 17.42 16.51 -1.72
N MET A 341 17.45 15.28 -1.28
CA MET A 341 17.47 14.93 0.14
C MET A 341 18.73 15.48 0.82
N ASP A 342 18.57 16.35 1.82
CA ASP A 342 19.67 16.74 2.71
C ASP A 342 19.74 15.75 3.89
N PRO A 343 20.77 14.91 3.99
CA PRO A 343 20.93 13.93 5.07
C PRO A 343 21.13 14.59 6.46
N ASN A 344 21.50 15.87 6.52
CA ASN A 344 21.67 16.59 7.78
C ASN A 344 20.37 17.23 8.27
N LYS A 345 19.34 17.27 7.44
CA LYS A 345 18.06 17.86 7.79
C LYS A 345 17.25 16.92 8.69
N GLN A 346 16.59 17.48 9.68
CA GLN A 346 15.61 16.75 10.48
C GLN A 346 14.22 16.91 9.88
N PHE A 347 13.48 15.82 9.82
CA PHE A 347 12.11 15.77 9.32
C PHE A 347 11.14 15.45 10.45
N TYR A 348 9.85 15.79 10.28
CA TYR A 348 8.81 15.12 11.04
C TYR A 348 8.50 13.79 10.36
N LEU A 349 8.52 12.73 11.14
CA LEU A 349 8.07 11.42 10.72
C LEU A 349 6.67 11.18 11.29
N LYS A 350 5.73 10.86 10.41
CA LYS A 350 4.37 10.47 10.81
C LYS A 350 4.12 9.02 10.45
N GLN A 351 3.89 8.20 11.48
CA GLN A 351 3.60 6.77 11.37
C GLN A 351 2.30 6.51 12.14
N THR A 352 1.31 5.92 11.51
CA THR A 352 -0.04 5.72 12.07
C THR A 352 -0.59 7.03 12.68
N THR A 353 -0.79 7.07 13.98
CA THR A 353 -1.28 8.23 14.75
C THR A 353 -0.16 8.99 15.49
N ASN A 354 1.08 8.48 15.40
CA ASN A 354 2.25 9.06 16.04
C ASN A 354 2.98 10.03 15.10
N THR A 355 3.52 11.10 15.67
CA THR A 355 4.40 12.05 14.98
C THR A 355 5.61 12.34 15.85
N THR A 356 6.80 12.17 15.28
CA THR A 356 8.07 12.40 15.97
C THR A 356 9.07 13.07 15.02
N ARG A 357 10.17 13.59 15.56
CA ARG A 357 11.30 14.01 14.73
C ARG A 357 12.10 12.78 14.30
N ALA A 358 12.61 12.81 13.09
CA ALA A 358 13.47 11.79 12.54
C ALA A 358 14.67 12.43 11.85
N ARG A 359 15.80 11.76 11.90
CA ARG A 359 16.99 12.06 11.10
C ARG A 359 17.37 10.84 10.28
N ILE A 360 18.02 11.08 9.19
CA ILE A 360 18.63 10.09 8.33
C ILE A 360 20.05 9.87 8.81
N ASP A 361 20.40 8.64 9.21
CA ASP A 361 21.73 8.30 9.69
C ASP A 361 22.66 7.89 8.53
N SER A 362 22.12 7.14 7.58
CA SER A 362 22.85 6.74 6.37
C SER A 362 21.92 6.22 5.28
N ILE A 363 22.37 6.30 4.04
CA ILE A 363 21.75 5.57 2.91
C ILE A 363 22.63 4.34 2.66
N LYS A 364 22.04 3.15 2.72
CA LYS A 364 22.77 1.91 2.44
C LYS A 364 23.04 1.76 0.94
N TYR A 365 22.02 2.02 0.14
CA TYR A 365 22.10 2.03 -1.32
C TYR A 365 20.87 2.68 -1.95
N LYS A 366 21.03 3.12 -3.19
CA LYS A 366 19.96 3.52 -4.10
C LYS A 366 19.68 2.36 -5.07
N VAL A 367 18.42 2.14 -5.44
CA VAL A 367 18.01 1.16 -6.44
C VAL A 367 17.81 1.84 -7.78
N ASN A 368 18.52 1.37 -8.80
CA ASN A 368 18.17 1.70 -10.17
C ASN A 368 16.99 0.86 -10.63
N VAL A 369 15.81 1.44 -10.69
CA VAL A 369 14.56 0.74 -11.05
C VAL A 369 14.55 0.17 -12.48
N ASN A 370 15.48 0.55 -13.34
CA ASN A 370 15.59 0.09 -14.72
C ASN A 370 16.44 -1.19 -14.83
N THR A 371 17.54 -1.24 -14.06
CA THR A 371 18.49 -2.36 -14.07
C THR A 371 18.41 -3.22 -12.82
N MET A 372 17.68 -2.78 -11.79
CA MET A 372 17.62 -3.37 -10.44
C MET A 372 18.97 -3.38 -9.71
N GLU A 373 19.97 -2.67 -10.22
CA GLU A 373 21.27 -2.55 -9.59
C GLU A 373 21.22 -1.60 -8.39
N GLN A 374 22.05 -1.90 -7.41
CA GLN A 374 22.22 -1.09 -6.21
C GLN A 374 23.50 -0.27 -6.32
N SER A 375 23.45 1.00 -5.95
CA SER A 375 24.60 1.91 -5.92
C SER A 375 24.66 2.67 -4.62
N GLU A 376 25.87 2.92 -4.13
CA GLU A 376 26.10 3.80 -2.99
C GLU A 376 25.90 5.26 -3.42
N VAL A 377 25.17 6.01 -2.59
CA VAL A 377 24.91 7.45 -2.80
C VAL A 377 24.89 8.16 -1.45
N ASP A 378 25.08 9.46 -1.44
CA ASP A 378 25.02 10.31 -0.26
C ASP A 378 23.67 11.04 -0.09
N HIS A 379 22.86 11.10 -1.14
CA HIS A 379 21.51 11.68 -1.14
C HIS A 379 20.60 10.97 -2.13
N LEU A 380 19.31 11.28 -2.07
CA LEU A 380 18.31 10.85 -3.04
C LEU A 380 17.70 12.07 -3.73
N GLU A 381 17.46 11.94 -5.02
CA GLU A 381 16.74 12.92 -5.84
C GLU A 381 15.27 12.52 -6.02
N LEU A 382 14.49 13.41 -6.61
CA LEU A 382 13.06 13.19 -6.90
C LEU A 382 12.84 11.84 -7.60
N ASN A 383 11.86 11.07 -7.08
CA ASN A 383 11.47 9.74 -7.56
C ASN A 383 12.54 8.64 -7.38
N GLU A 384 13.62 8.92 -6.68
CA GLU A 384 14.61 7.90 -6.37
C GLU A 384 14.21 7.06 -5.15
N ILE A 385 14.65 5.81 -5.18
CA ILE A 385 14.33 4.80 -4.16
C ILE A 385 15.61 4.31 -3.52
N GLY A 386 15.69 4.38 -2.21
CA GLY A 386 16.86 3.93 -1.47
C GLY A 386 16.52 3.20 -0.18
N ARG A 387 17.46 2.35 0.28
CA ARG A 387 17.42 1.76 1.61
C ARG A 387 18.12 2.67 2.58
N VAL A 388 17.39 3.15 3.57
CA VAL A 388 17.80 4.25 4.45
C VAL A 388 17.68 3.81 5.91
N VAL A 389 18.64 4.23 6.72
CA VAL A 389 18.68 4.04 8.18
C VAL A 389 18.20 5.31 8.85
N PHE A 390 17.28 5.16 9.80
CA PHE A 390 16.66 6.26 10.54
C PHE A 390 16.90 6.16 12.04
N THR A 391 17.02 7.31 12.68
CA THR A 391 16.85 7.47 14.14
C THR A 391 15.73 8.45 14.43
N THR A 392 14.83 8.08 15.32
CA THR A 392 13.70 8.91 15.76
C THR A 392 13.86 9.44 17.17
N GLY A 393 13.22 10.58 17.46
CA GLY A 393 13.25 11.21 18.78
C GLY A 393 12.48 10.43 19.86
N LYS A 394 11.53 9.57 19.44
CA LYS A 394 10.76 8.67 20.31
C LYS A 394 10.76 7.28 19.71
N GLU A 395 10.60 6.27 20.51
CA GLU A 395 10.39 4.89 20.06
C GLU A 395 9.13 4.81 19.21
N LEU A 396 9.23 4.10 18.10
CA LEU A 396 8.10 3.76 17.23
C LEU A 396 7.65 2.33 17.54
N LEU A 397 6.36 2.12 17.42
CA LEU A 397 5.71 0.81 17.53
C LEU A 397 5.36 0.35 16.12
N PHE A 398 6.13 -0.57 15.55
CA PHE A 398 5.98 -0.96 14.17
C PHE A 398 6.12 -2.46 13.95
N ASP A 399 5.58 -2.92 12.85
CA ASP A 399 5.87 -4.22 12.24
C ASP A 399 6.55 -3.97 10.88
N PRO A 400 7.33 -4.91 10.34
CA PRO A 400 7.80 -4.82 8.95
C PRO A 400 6.63 -4.58 7.99
N TYR A 401 6.82 -3.69 7.01
CA TYR A 401 5.77 -3.29 6.07
C TYR A 401 5.12 -4.48 5.35
N GLN A 402 5.91 -5.48 5.00
CA GLN A 402 5.41 -6.71 4.36
C GLN A 402 4.48 -7.52 5.27
N LYS A 403 4.63 -7.40 6.59
CA LYS A 403 3.79 -8.07 7.57
C LYS A 403 2.53 -7.25 7.89
N ASN A 404 2.70 -5.93 8.05
CA ASN A 404 1.61 -5.01 8.35
C ASN A 404 1.85 -3.64 7.70
N LYS A 405 1.17 -3.38 6.59
CA LYS A 405 1.32 -2.12 5.84
C LYS A 405 1.00 -0.89 6.69
N GLN A 406 0.03 -0.96 7.60
CA GLN A 406 -0.42 0.21 8.36
C GLN A 406 0.59 0.62 9.44
N THR A 407 1.16 -0.34 10.15
CA THR A 407 2.17 -0.06 11.19
C THR A 407 3.59 0.04 10.62
N GLY A 408 3.82 -0.53 9.42
CA GLY A 408 5.12 -0.53 8.75
C GLY A 408 5.34 0.63 7.76
N SER A 409 4.39 1.55 7.60
CA SER A 409 4.53 2.70 6.69
C SER A 409 4.62 4.01 7.44
N PHE A 410 5.34 4.96 6.85
CA PHE A 410 5.44 6.33 7.37
C PHE A 410 5.65 7.34 6.23
N ILE A 411 5.45 8.61 6.57
CA ILE A 411 5.83 9.73 5.70
C ILE A 411 6.83 10.63 6.42
N LEU A 412 7.73 11.22 5.63
CA LEU A 412 8.57 12.32 6.08
C LEU A 412 7.94 13.64 5.65
N ILE A 413 7.87 14.56 6.59
CA ILE A 413 7.30 15.89 6.40
C ILE A 413 8.39 16.92 6.67
N ASP A 414 8.59 17.83 5.74
CA ASP A 414 9.49 18.96 5.91
C ASP A 414 8.95 19.89 7.03
N PRO A 415 9.76 20.21 8.06
CA PRO A 415 9.30 21.03 9.17
C PRO A 415 9.07 22.50 8.82
N ILE A 416 9.59 22.98 7.68
CA ILE A 416 9.47 24.38 7.23
C ILE A 416 8.30 24.55 6.28
N THR A 417 8.24 23.70 5.22
CA THR A 417 7.22 23.82 4.17
C THR A 417 5.94 23.07 4.50
N ASN A 418 6.00 22.09 5.43
CA ASN A 418 4.97 21.09 5.71
C ASN A 418 4.60 20.19 4.52
N ASN A 419 5.43 20.15 3.50
CA ASN A 419 5.28 19.24 2.38
C ASN A 419 5.70 17.80 2.78
N THR A 420 5.07 16.81 2.15
CA THR A 420 5.52 15.43 2.25
C THR A 420 6.76 15.25 1.37
N SER A 421 7.92 15.10 1.98
CA SER A 421 9.19 14.96 1.27
C SER A 421 9.48 13.50 0.87
N ALA A 422 8.97 12.52 1.62
CA ALA A 422 9.18 11.12 1.28
C ALA A 422 8.12 10.20 1.88
N VAL A 423 8.02 8.99 1.31
CA VAL A 423 7.26 7.86 1.84
C VAL A 423 8.22 6.73 2.15
N GLY A 424 8.04 6.08 3.31
CA GLY A 424 8.88 4.99 3.75
C GLY A 424 8.11 3.73 4.09
N MET A 425 8.70 2.58 3.76
CA MET A 425 8.25 1.24 4.09
C MET A 425 9.29 0.60 5.01
N ILE A 426 8.95 0.41 6.28
CA ILE A 426 9.87 -0.13 7.30
C ILE A 426 10.19 -1.58 6.96
N ILE A 427 11.48 -1.89 6.90
CA ILE A 427 11.98 -3.25 6.66
C ILE A 427 12.07 -3.98 8.00
N ASP A 428 12.85 -3.43 8.93
CA ASP A 428 13.04 -3.94 10.28
C ASP A 428 13.83 -2.93 11.12
N ARG A 429 14.06 -3.24 12.38
CA ARG A 429 15.02 -2.53 13.22
C ARG A 429 16.43 -2.68 12.68
N VAL A 430 17.27 -1.69 12.92
CA VAL A 430 18.69 -1.73 12.51
C VAL A 430 19.42 -2.85 13.25
N ASP A 431 20.24 -3.62 12.53
CA ASP A 431 21.14 -4.57 13.17
C ASP A 431 22.12 -3.84 14.08
N ALA A 432 22.36 -4.39 15.29
CA ALA A 432 23.29 -3.79 16.24
C ALA A 432 24.70 -3.57 15.67
N LYS A 433 25.07 -4.35 14.63
CA LYS A 433 26.36 -4.22 13.94
C LYS A 433 26.46 -2.95 13.07
N ASP A 434 25.32 -2.47 12.56
CA ASP A 434 25.23 -1.36 11.61
C ASP A 434 25.01 -0.01 12.30
N MET A 435 24.82 -0.01 13.61
CA MET A 435 24.67 1.23 14.38
C MET A 435 26.00 1.97 14.49
N LYS A 436 26.06 3.19 13.96
CA LYS A 436 27.16 4.12 14.21
C LYS A 436 26.92 4.79 15.57
N HIS A 437 27.71 4.42 16.57
CA HIS A 437 27.65 5.05 17.88
C HIS A 437 29.02 5.61 18.29
N ASP A 438 29.05 6.88 18.67
CA ASP A 438 30.06 7.45 19.57
C ASP A 438 29.72 7.02 21.02
N ALA A 439 29.79 5.73 21.26
CA ALA A 439 29.28 5.16 22.51
C ALA A 439 30.39 4.87 23.51
N ALA A 440 30.07 5.05 24.76
CA ALA A 440 30.91 4.59 25.85
C ALA A 440 31.16 3.08 25.71
N LEU A 441 32.43 2.66 25.72
CA LEU A 441 32.84 1.28 25.61
C LEU A 441 32.78 0.61 26.99
N ALA A 442 31.85 -0.29 27.23
CA ALA A 442 31.83 -1.22 28.36
C ALA A 442 32.41 -2.57 27.93
N THR A 443 33.24 -3.19 28.74
CA THR A 443 33.77 -4.54 28.54
C THR A 443 33.19 -5.47 29.57
N ILE A 444 32.55 -6.56 29.16
CA ILE A 444 32.10 -7.63 30.06
C ILE A 444 33.02 -8.83 29.85
N CYS A 445 33.69 -9.28 30.92
CA CYS A 445 34.47 -10.51 30.92
C CYS A 445 33.60 -11.64 31.50
N LEU A 446 33.41 -12.72 30.77
CA LEU A 446 32.60 -13.87 31.20
C LEU A 446 33.22 -14.55 32.42
N SER A 447 34.55 -14.62 32.50
CA SER A 447 35.32 -15.13 33.64
C SER A 447 35.00 -14.38 34.93
N ASP A 448 34.80 -13.06 34.87
CA ASP A 448 34.54 -12.22 36.05
C ASP A 448 33.11 -12.40 36.56
N LEU A 449 32.21 -12.87 35.74
CA LEU A 449 30.80 -13.15 36.06
C LEU A 449 30.55 -14.62 36.45
N GLY A 450 31.56 -15.49 36.30
CA GLY A 450 31.40 -16.94 36.57
C GLY A 450 30.42 -17.62 35.62
N ILE A 451 30.30 -17.13 34.37
CA ILE A 451 29.34 -17.60 33.38
C ILE A 451 30.04 -18.52 32.37
N ASP A 452 29.48 -19.70 32.16
CA ASP A 452 29.98 -20.67 31.21
C ASP A 452 29.73 -20.27 29.75
N GLU A 453 30.58 -20.77 28.84
CA GLU A 453 30.49 -20.52 27.39
C GLU A 453 29.13 -20.92 26.75
N CYS A 454 28.39 -21.83 27.38
CA CYS A 454 27.05 -22.24 26.88
C CYS A 454 26.02 -21.10 26.92
N HIS A 455 26.26 -20.01 27.64
CA HIS A 455 25.38 -18.84 27.69
C HIS A 455 25.86 -17.70 26.80
N LEU A 456 26.93 -17.88 26.01
CA LEU A 456 27.54 -16.85 25.16
C LEU A 456 26.56 -16.24 24.18
N GLU A 457 25.70 -17.03 23.58
CA GLU A 457 24.70 -16.55 22.60
C GLU A 457 23.66 -15.64 23.26
N ALA A 458 23.20 -15.98 24.45
CA ALA A 458 22.25 -15.15 25.20
C ALA A 458 22.88 -13.82 25.63
N ILE A 459 24.16 -13.86 26.06
CA ILE A 459 24.92 -12.66 26.46
C ILE A 459 25.19 -11.79 25.24
N GLN A 460 25.49 -12.37 24.08
CA GLN A 460 25.68 -11.62 22.85
C GLN A 460 24.39 -10.91 22.44
N LYS A 461 23.24 -11.58 22.53
CA LYS A 461 21.93 -10.94 22.27
C LYS A 461 21.64 -9.78 23.23
N ALA A 462 21.98 -9.94 24.51
CA ALA A 462 21.85 -8.86 25.50
C ALA A 462 22.79 -7.69 25.21
N ALA A 463 24.04 -7.96 24.84
CA ALA A 463 25.02 -6.95 24.44
C ALA A 463 24.58 -6.18 23.18
N ASP A 464 23.97 -6.89 22.22
CA ASP A 464 23.42 -6.27 21.01
C ASP A 464 22.21 -5.38 21.34
N GLU A 465 21.39 -5.73 22.32
CA GLU A 465 20.27 -4.88 22.76
C GLU A 465 20.76 -3.62 23.50
N VAL A 466 21.76 -3.76 24.37
CA VAL A 466 22.39 -2.63 25.05
C VAL A 466 23.09 -1.69 24.04
N LYS A 467 23.69 -2.24 22.97
CA LYS A 467 24.26 -1.48 21.87
C LYS A 467 23.21 -0.63 21.16
N ARG A 468 21.97 -1.11 20.98
CA ARG A 468 20.87 -0.33 20.42
C ARG A 468 20.48 0.88 21.26
N GLN A 469 20.76 0.85 22.56
CA GLN A 469 20.56 1.98 23.48
C GLN A 469 21.76 2.95 23.52
N GLY A 470 22.74 2.78 22.62
CA GLY A 470 23.90 3.67 22.52
C GLY A 470 25.11 3.26 23.35
N ILE A 471 25.12 2.06 23.93
CA ILE A 471 26.23 1.56 24.73
C ILE A 471 26.89 0.38 24.01
N VAL A 472 28.16 0.54 23.63
CA VAL A 472 28.93 -0.56 23.02
C VAL A 472 29.50 -1.44 24.13
N VAL A 473 29.09 -2.71 24.12
CA VAL A 473 29.58 -3.73 25.05
C VAL A 473 30.46 -4.71 24.29
N LYS A 474 31.68 -4.90 24.76
CA LYS A 474 32.56 -5.99 24.32
C LYS A 474 32.43 -7.16 25.28
N VAL A 475 32.05 -8.32 24.76
CA VAL A 475 32.08 -9.57 25.51
C VAL A 475 33.44 -10.22 25.28
N LYS A 476 34.19 -10.46 26.36
CA LYS A 476 35.44 -11.22 26.35
C LYS A 476 35.19 -12.57 27.01
N LYS A 477 35.79 -13.60 26.42
CA LYS A 477 35.82 -14.95 27.01
C LYS A 477 36.66 -14.99 28.29
#